data_42fe0c668115d351fd2099c9afbed286
#
_entry.id   42fe0c668115d351fd2099c9afbed286
#
_cell.length_a   1.000
_cell.length_b   1.000
_cell.length_c   1.000
_cell.angle_alpha   90.00
_cell.angle_beta   90.00
_cell.angle_gamma   90.00
#
_symmetry.space_group_name_H-M   'P 1'
#
loop_
_entity.id
_entity.type
_entity.pdbx_description
1 polymer ?
#
loop_
_entity_poly.entity_id
_entity_poly.type
_entity_poly.pdbx_seq_one_letter_code
_entity_poly.pdbx_strand_id
1 'polypeptide(L)'
;MTSQDKLFRIDENGYLPQVTQIESPNCDLRSPKQTISLIVIHCISLPPNKFGNSYIEDFFKNELDISQHAYFRKIKDLKVSSHFLIKRKGELIQFVSCLKKAWHAG
;
A
#
# COMPACT_ATOMS: atom_id res chain seq x y z
N MET A 1 0.14 24.41 21.67
CA MET A 1 0.93 23.40 20.99
C MET A 1 0.70 23.41 19.51
N THR A 2 1.72 23.27 18.78
CA THR A 2 1.65 23.22 17.34
C THR A 2 1.06 21.91 16.86
N SER A 3 0.67 21.85 15.61
CA SER A 3 0.19 20.63 14.98
C SER A 3 1.21 19.49 14.97
N GLN A 4 2.47 19.77 15.36
CA GLN A 4 3.53 18.78 15.37
C GLN A 4 3.22 17.61 16.29
N ASP A 5 2.48 17.82 17.37
CA ASP A 5 2.07 16.73 18.24
C ASP A 5 1.13 15.76 17.56
N LYS A 6 0.53 16.20 16.44
CA LYS A 6 -0.42 15.41 15.68
C LYS A 6 0.20 14.81 14.43
N LEU A 7 1.51 15.00 14.24
CA LEU A 7 2.18 14.39 13.10
C LEU A 7 2.15 12.88 13.22
N PHE A 8 2.08 12.23 12.08
CA PHE A 8 2.12 10.78 12.03
C PHE A 8 3.51 10.29 12.44
N ARG A 9 3.53 9.31 13.30
CA ARG A 9 4.79 8.67 13.73
C ARG A 9 4.67 7.18 13.57
N ILE A 10 5.68 6.60 12.94
CA ILE A 10 5.79 5.15 12.81
C ILE A 10 6.08 4.57 14.19
N ASP A 11 5.31 3.58 14.60
CA ASP A 11 5.54 2.91 15.86
C ASP A 11 6.69 1.90 15.76
N GLU A 12 7.00 1.21 16.86
CA GLU A 12 8.11 0.27 16.91
C GLU A 12 7.91 -0.95 16.00
N ASN A 13 6.67 -1.23 15.60
CA ASN A 13 6.34 -2.32 14.71
C ASN A 13 6.26 -1.89 13.23
N GLY A 14 6.55 -0.61 12.96
CA GLY A 14 6.58 -0.10 11.60
C GLY A 14 5.25 0.40 11.09
N TYR A 15 4.29 0.64 11.95
CA TYR A 15 2.95 1.09 11.55
C TYR A 15 2.67 2.53 11.96
N LEU A 16 1.79 3.17 11.20
CA LEU A 16 1.18 4.44 11.57
C LEU A 16 -0.16 4.14 12.24
N PRO A 17 -0.26 4.25 13.58
CA PRO A 17 -1.52 3.90 14.25
C PRO A 17 -2.69 4.78 13.86
N GLN A 18 -2.42 5.99 13.37
CA GLN A 18 -3.47 6.96 13.06
C GLN A 18 -4.19 6.69 11.74
N VAL A 19 -3.69 5.78 10.91
CA VAL A 19 -4.27 5.56 9.59
C VAL A 19 -4.93 4.18 9.52
N THR A 20 -5.83 4.03 8.54
CA THR A 20 -6.46 2.75 8.26
C THR A 20 -5.40 1.73 7.86
N GLN A 21 -5.45 0.55 8.45
CA GLN A 21 -4.51 -0.52 8.16
C GLN A 21 -5.24 -1.70 7.55
N ILE A 22 -4.77 -2.11 6.36
CA ILE A 22 -5.27 -3.27 5.64
C ILE A 22 -4.04 -4.10 5.28
N GLU A 23 -3.84 -5.20 5.97
CA GLU A 23 -2.64 -6.01 5.79
C GLU A 23 -2.60 -6.68 4.43
N SER A 24 -1.49 -6.49 3.71
CA SER A 24 -1.20 -7.20 2.49
C SER A 24 -0.24 -8.35 2.78
N PRO A 25 -0.47 -9.55 2.23
CA PRO A 25 0.49 -10.65 2.35
C PRO A 25 1.68 -10.50 1.42
N ASN A 26 1.64 -9.54 0.49
CA ASN A 26 2.66 -9.40 -0.56
C ASN A 26 3.86 -8.60 -0.05
N CYS A 27 4.58 -9.17 0.91
CA CYS A 27 5.73 -8.52 1.53
C CYS A 27 6.72 -9.56 2.04
N ASP A 28 7.95 -9.09 2.26
CA ASP A 28 9.05 -9.90 2.80
C ASP A 28 9.70 -9.18 3.96
N LEU A 29 10.45 -9.93 4.76
CA LEU A 29 11.29 -9.35 5.79
C LEU A 29 12.47 -8.62 5.14
N ARG A 30 12.89 -7.51 5.75
CA ARG A 30 14.11 -6.84 5.34
C ARG A 30 15.31 -7.58 5.90
N SER A 31 16.43 -7.50 5.18
CA SER A 31 17.70 -7.94 5.74
C SER A 31 18.00 -7.10 6.98
N PRO A 32 18.53 -7.70 8.06
CA PRO A 32 18.87 -6.94 9.28
C PRO A 32 19.86 -5.79 9.04
N LYS A 33 20.63 -5.86 7.96
CA LYS A 33 21.62 -4.84 7.62
C LYS A 33 21.09 -3.74 6.73
N GLN A 34 19.85 -3.88 6.24
CA GLN A 34 19.25 -2.86 5.38
C GLN A 34 18.69 -1.73 6.21
N THR A 35 18.96 -0.50 5.77
CA THR A 35 18.35 0.69 6.35
C THR A 35 17.43 1.32 5.32
N ILE A 36 16.39 1.99 5.79
CA ILE A 36 15.49 2.71 4.90
C ILE A 36 16.20 4.00 4.49
N SER A 37 16.46 4.15 3.19
CA SER A 37 17.22 5.30 2.68
C SER A 37 16.53 5.99 1.51
N LEU A 38 15.38 5.47 1.04
CA LEU A 38 14.72 5.97 -0.17
C LEU A 38 13.21 5.86 -0.02
N ILE A 39 12.52 6.90 -0.48
CA ILE A 39 11.07 6.89 -0.62
C ILE A 39 10.76 6.79 -2.11
N VAL A 40 9.97 5.78 -2.48
CA VAL A 40 9.56 5.57 -3.87
C VAL A 40 8.07 5.90 -3.99
N ILE A 41 7.74 6.77 -4.94
CA ILE A 41 6.35 7.19 -5.16
C ILE A 41 5.91 6.69 -6.53
N HIS A 42 4.79 5.97 -6.55
CA HIS A 42 4.17 5.49 -7.78
C HIS A 42 2.80 6.11 -7.95
N CYS A 43 2.40 6.32 -9.20
CA CYS A 43 1.02 6.62 -9.52
C CYS A 43 0.29 5.32 -9.79
N ILE A 44 -0.91 5.16 -9.23
CA ILE A 44 -1.67 3.94 -9.43
C ILE A 44 -3.15 4.26 -9.61
N SER A 45 -3.78 3.58 -10.53
CA SER A 45 -5.24 3.56 -10.68
C SER A 45 -5.65 2.18 -11.13
N LEU A 46 -6.84 1.73 -10.72
CA LEU A 46 -7.30 0.38 -11.04
C LEU A 46 -8.82 0.39 -11.21
N PRO A 47 -9.35 0.09 -12.40
CA PRO A 47 -8.61 -0.06 -13.67
C PRO A 47 -7.92 1.24 -14.06
N PRO A 48 -7.05 1.23 -15.07
CA PRO A 48 -6.33 2.45 -15.45
C PRO A 48 -7.25 3.65 -15.60
N ASN A 49 -6.85 4.79 -15.02
CA ASN A 49 -7.59 6.07 -15.06
C ASN A 49 -8.92 6.05 -14.29
N LYS A 50 -9.15 5.05 -13.46
CA LYS A 50 -10.33 5.00 -12.59
C LYS A 50 -9.90 5.11 -11.13
N PHE A 51 -10.58 5.98 -10.39
CA PHE A 51 -10.23 6.31 -9.02
C PHE A 51 -11.48 6.24 -8.14
N GLY A 52 -11.29 6.24 -6.83
CA GLY A 52 -12.40 6.31 -5.89
C GLY A 52 -13.09 4.98 -5.60
N ASN A 53 -12.48 3.86 -5.99
CA ASN A 53 -12.99 2.52 -5.72
C ASN A 53 -12.07 1.80 -4.74
N SER A 54 -12.39 0.54 -4.42
CA SER A 54 -11.62 -0.29 -3.51
C SER A 54 -10.79 -1.37 -4.21
N TYR A 55 -10.63 -1.29 -5.53
CA TYR A 55 -9.95 -2.35 -6.28
C TYR A 55 -8.46 -2.45 -5.95
N ILE A 56 -7.79 -1.32 -5.65
CA ILE A 56 -6.38 -1.37 -5.27
C ILE A 56 -6.20 -2.12 -3.96
N GLU A 57 -7.07 -1.86 -2.98
CA GLU A 57 -7.04 -2.54 -1.70
C GLU A 57 -7.22 -4.06 -1.90
N ASP A 58 -8.20 -4.45 -2.71
CA ASP A 58 -8.45 -5.85 -3.02
C ASP A 58 -7.27 -6.48 -3.74
N PHE A 59 -6.67 -5.73 -4.67
CA PHE A 59 -5.52 -6.20 -5.44
C PHE A 59 -4.33 -6.49 -4.52
N PHE A 60 -4.04 -5.58 -3.60
CA PHE A 60 -2.92 -5.75 -2.68
C PHE A 60 -3.15 -6.88 -1.67
N LYS A 61 -4.39 -7.28 -1.46
CA LYS A 61 -4.75 -8.41 -0.61
C LYS A 61 -4.86 -9.71 -1.37
N ASN A 62 -4.64 -9.70 -2.69
CA ASN A 62 -4.85 -10.85 -3.58
C ASN A 62 -6.32 -11.30 -3.63
N GLU A 63 -7.24 -10.36 -3.47
CA GLU A 63 -8.68 -10.62 -3.42
C GLU A 63 -9.44 -9.90 -4.54
N LEU A 64 -8.73 -9.46 -5.56
CA LEU A 64 -9.36 -8.75 -6.67
C LEU A 64 -10.31 -9.67 -7.42
N ASP A 65 -11.56 -9.25 -7.56
CA ASP A 65 -12.55 -10.00 -8.36
C ASP A 65 -12.33 -9.68 -9.84
N ILE A 66 -11.73 -10.61 -10.55
CA ILE A 66 -11.37 -10.40 -11.96
C ILE A 66 -12.58 -10.30 -12.89
N SER A 67 -13.78 -10.66 -12.41
CA SER A 67 -15.01 -10.55 -13.20
C SER A 67 -15.50 -9.10 -13.29
N GLN A 68 -15.01 -8.22 -12.44
CA GLN A 68 -15.49 -6.83 -12.36
C GLN A 68 -15.00 -5.95 -13.49
N HIS A 69 -13.90 -6.30 -14.15
CA HIS A 69 -13.38 -5.53 -15.27
C HIS A 69 -12.44 -6.38 -16.11
N ALA A 70 -12.51 -6.21 -17.44
CA ALA A 70 -11.69 -7.01 -18.36
C ALA A 70 -10.20 -6.84 -18.09
N TYR A 71 -9.76 -5.63 -17.70
CA TYR A 71 -8.35 -5.36 -17.40
C TYR A 71 -7.81 -6.25 -16.29
N PHE A 72 -8.66 -6.64 -15.34
CA PHE A 72 -8.22 -7.40 -14.17
C PHE A 72 -7.68 -8.78 -14.52
N ARG A 73 -8.11 -9.34 -15.64
CA ARG A 73 -7.58 -10.61 -16.11
C ARG A 73 -6.11 -10.52 -16.48
N LYS A 74 -5.66 -9.34 -16.90
CA LYS A 74 -4.26 -9.12 -17.28
C LYS A 74 -3.33 -9.11 -16.07
N ILE A 75 -3.85 -8.82 -14.89
CA ILE A 75 -3.05 -8.67 -13.68
C ILE A 75 -3.41 -9.71 -12.61
N LYS A 76 -4.23 -10.70 -12.95
CA LYS A 76 -4.75 -11.67 -11.96
C LYS A 76 -3.66 -12.43 -11.22
N ASP A 77 -2.53 -12.67 -11.87
CA ASP A 77 -1.44 -13.45 -11.28
C ASP A 77 -0.36 -12.60 -10.66
N LEU A 78 -0.50 -11.27 -10.71
CA LEU A 78 0.45 -10.37 -10.07
C LEU A 78 0.17 -10.29 -8.57
N LYS A 79 1.22 -10.41 -7.79
CA LYS A 79 1.16 -10.25 -6.33
C LYS A 79 2.06 -9.09 -5.96
N VAL A 80 1.44 -7.96 -5.73
CA VAL A 80 2.16 -6.70 -5.46
C VAL A 80 1.54 -5.97 -4.30
N SER A 81 2.27 -5.01 -3.76
CA SER A 81 1.78 -4.14 -2.71
C SER A 81 2.60 -2.86 -2.67
N SER A 82 2.20 -1.96 -1.79
CA SER A 82 3.01 -0.83 -1.37
C SER A 82 2.86 -0.69 0.14
N HIS A 83 3.74 0.09 0.76
CA HIS A 83 3.60 0.36 2.18
C HIS A 83 2.34 1.17 2.45
N PHE A 84 2.09 2.20 1.63
CA PHE A 84 0.97 3.11 1.82
C PHE A 84 0.27 3.38 0.49
N LEU A 85 -1.00 3.72 0.59
CA LEU A 85 -1.80 4.25 -0.50
C LEU A 85 -2.42 5.58 -0.04
N ILE A 86 -2.26 6.61 -0.84
CA ILE A 86 -2.94 7.89 -0.63
C ILE A 86 -4.05 7.98 -1.67
N LYS A 87 -5.29 7.98 -1.19
CA LYS A 87 -6.44 8.05 -2.09
C LYS A 87 -6.70 9.48 -2.53
N ARG A 88 -7.52 9.64 -3.56
CA ARG A 88 -7.81 10.95 -4.17
C ARG A 88 -8.28 12.00 -3.16
N LYS A 89 -9.02 11.59 -2.14
CA LYS A 89 -9.54 12.52 -1.13
C LYS A 89 -8.60 12.69 0.05
N GLY A 90 -7.40 12.15 -0.03
CA GLY A 90 -6.40 12.29 1.02
C GLY A 90 -6.43 11.19 2.07
N GLU A 91 -7.32 10.21 1.95
CA GLU A 91 -7.32 9.09 2.87
C GLU A 91 -6.03 8.28 2.72
N LEU A 92 -5.40 7.96 3.83
CA LEU A 92 -4.15 7.20 3.86
C LEU A 92 -4.43 5.81 4.40
N ILE A 93 -3.95 4.80 3.67
CA ILE A 93 -4.08 3.39 4.05
C ILE A 93 -2.69 2.79 4.09
N GLN A 94 -2.38 2.02 5.13
CA GLN A 94 -1.12 1.28 5.23
C GLN A 94 -1.37 -0.20 4.98
N PHE A 95 -0.58 -0.80 4.09
CA PHE A 95 -0.69 -2.21 3.72
C PHE A 95 0.44 -3.07 4.26
N VAL A 96 1.60 -2.49 4.47
CA VAL A 96 2.81 -3.24 4.87
C VAL A 96 3.54 -2.43 5.93
N SER A 97 4.00 -3.12 6.97
CA SER A 97 4.87 -2.49 7.96
C SER A 97 6.10 -1.89 7.30
N CYS A 98 6.52 -0.71 7.75
CA CYS A 98 7.74 -0.07 7.24
C CYS A 98 8.98 -0.91 7.54
N LEU A 99 8.90 -1.86 8.47
CA LEU A 99 10.01 -2.78 8.77
C LEU A 99 10.12 -3.92 7.75
N LYS A 100 9.15 -4.05 6.86
CA LYS A 100 9.13 -5.08 5.82
C LYS A 100 9.28 -4.46 4.45
N LYS A 101 9.55 -5.31 3.45
CA LYS A 101 9.62 -4.89 2.05
C LYS A 101 8.27 -5.15 1.40
N ALA A 102 7.70 -4.13 0.79
CA ALA A 102 6.53 -4.30 -0.06
C ALA A 102 6.97 -4.76 -1.46
N TRP A 103 6.11 -5.46 -2.16
CA TRP A 103 6.39 -5.96 -3.50
C TRP A 103 5.83 -4.96 -4.51
N HIS A 104 6.64 -3.99 -4.90
CA HIS A 104 6.21 -2.96 -5.83
C HIS A 104 6.06 -3.50 -7.25
N ALA A 105 5.05 -2.98 -7.96
CA ALA A 105 4.85 -3.30 -9.36
C ALA A 105 5.83 -2.48 -10.21
N GLY A 106 6.56 -3.16 -11.02
CA GLY A 106 7.49 -2.52 -11.95
C GLY A 106 8.76 -2.10 -11.34
#